data_61154fdb5314593ddeb8f41f92be32ae
#
_entry.id   61154fdb5314593ddeb8f41f92be32ae
#
_cell.length_a   1.000
_cell.length_b   1.000
_cell.length_c   1.000
_cell.angle_alpha   90.00
_cell.angle_beta   90.00
_cell.angle_gamma   90.00
#
_symmetry.space_group_name_H-M   'P 1'
#
loop_
_entity.id
_entity.type
_entity.pdbx_description
1 polymer ?
#
loop_
_entity_poly.entity_id
_entity_poly.type
_entity_poly.pdbx_seq_one_letter_code
_entity_poly.pdbx_strand_id
1 'polypeptide(L)'
;PHMAYKDSIPDVPPAVSSRLAGVKGVDINDNPLTVADNEYEICFRCHATFGALTTVAFTPIRRHSSPDYNTRLEFQATAVSYHPVAFAGQSDDVPSLRADIFPQGTNSKIYCTDCHSDDGGVSRGPHGSEFAPILRNKYEIRDINLAYDRSNFQLCYNCHSYSSIEANGSFRQKPYPLSWNNDGGGHSGHLQTGSYRATCSACHDPHGVNDDGQGSHTRLINFDIQIVSALTASGYSKPMFNQGTQYSGNCTLVCHGETHRSGTHFYTFP
;
A
#
# COMPACT_ATOMS: atom_id res chain seq x y z
N PRO A 1 24.08 -10.30 -20.56
CA PRO A 1 23.54 -9.79 -21.80
C PRO A 1 22.06 -10.14 -21.83
N HIS A 2 21.23 -9.12 -21.69
CA HIS A 2 19.80 -9.28 -21.84
C HIS A 2 19.54 -9.43 -23.34
N MET A 3 19.18 -10.62 -23.79
CA MET A 3 18.75 -10.80 -25.15
C MET A 3 17.45 -10.03 -25.36
N ALA A 4 17.46 -9.11 -26.32
CA ALA A 4 16.26 -8.45 -26.78
C ALA A 4 15.39 -9.46 -27.55
N TYR A 5 14.60 -10.25 -26.87
CA TYR A 5 13.54 -11.00 -27.51
C TYR A 5 12.47 -10.00 -27.95
N LYS A 6 12.06 -10.09 -29.20
CA LYS A 6 10.96 -9.32 -29.75
C LYS A 6 9.67 -9.91 -29.17
N ASP A 7 8.97 -9.09 -28.37
CA ASP A 7 7.82 -9.54 -27.61
C ASP A 7 6.68 -10.04 -28.49
N SER A 8 6.43 -11.34 -28.43
CA SER A 8 5.22 -11.96 -28.97
C SER A 8 4.15 -12.17 -27.90
N ILE A 9 4.47 -11.92 -26.62
CA ILE A 9 3.54 -12.06 -25.49
C ILE A 9 3.18 -10.64 -25.02
N PRO A 10 1.90 -10.28 -24.97
CA PRO A 10 1.48 -9.02 -24.40
C PRO A 10 1.92 -8.91 -22.94
N ASP A 11 2.43 -7.76 -22.54
CA ASP A 11 2.71 -7.43 -21.14
C ASP A 11 1.38 -7.24 -20.38
N VAL A 12 0.78 -8.34 -19.95
CA VAL A 12 -0.47 -8.34 -19.18
C VAL A 12 -0.17 -8.86 -17.78
N PRO A 13 -0.32 -8.03 -16.73
CA PRO A 13 -0.10 -8.48 -15.37
C PRO A 13 -1.00 -9.67 -15.00
N PRO A 14 -0.48 -10.64 -14.26
CA PRO A 14 0.87 -10.72 -13.70
C PRO A 14 1.86 -11.53 -14.57
N ALA A 15 1.49 -11.91 -15.80
CA ALA A 15 2.30 -12.79 -16.64
C ALA A 15 3.72 -12.23 -16.86
N VAL A 16 4.71 -13.11 -16.79
CA VAL A 16 6.09 -12.73 -17.04
C VAL A 16 6.25 -12.20 -18.46
N SER A 17 6.96 -11.07 -18.61
CA SER A 17 7.27 -10.54 -19.95
C SER A 17 8.23 -11.47 -20.69
N SER A 18 8.18 -11.45 -22.03
CA SER A 18 9.04 -12.30 -22.88
C SER A 18 10.53 -12.10 -22.62
N ARG A 19 10.94 -10.93 -22.10
CA ARG A 19 12.34 -10.64 -21.70
C ARG A 19 12.80 -11.46 -20.51
N LEU A 20 11.89 -11.89 -19.67
CA LEU A 20 12.13 -12.69 -18.46
C LEU A 20 11.67 -14.13 -18.62
N ALA A 21 11.22 -14.53 -19.82
CA ALA A 21 10.79 -15.89 -20.11
C ALA A 21 11.92 -16.91 -19.83
N GLY A 22 11.58 -18.03 -19.20
CA GLY A 22 12.53 -19.08 -18.85
C GLY A 22 13.33 -18.84 -17.57
N VAL A 23 13.09 -17.73 -16.86
CA VAL A 23 13.72 -17.47 -15.57
C VAL A 23 13.06 -18.32 -14.47
N LYS A 24 13.87 -18.83 -13.55
CA LYS A 24 13.37 -19.56 -12.36
C LYS A 24 12.58 -18.63 -11.44
N GLY A 25 11.60 -19.18 -10.72
CA GLY A 25 10.77 -18.46 -9.78
C GLY A 25 10.62 -19.15 -8.42
N VAL A 26 9.83 -18.53 -7.58
CA VAL A 26 9.21 -19.11 -6.36
C VAL A 26 7.75 -18.73 -6.40
N ASP A 27 6.86 -19.71 -6.27
CA ASP A 27 5.42 -19.46 -6.31
C ASP A 27 4.90 -18.80 -5.03
N ILE A 28 3.63 -18.45 -5.04
CA ILE A 28 2.96 -17.81 -3.89
C ILE A 28 2.91 -18.72 -2.65
N ASN A 29 3.11 -20.03 -2.80
CA ASN A 29 3.13 -21.01 -1.71
C ASN A 29 4.56 -21.36 -1.27
N ASP A 30 5.57 -20.58 -1.71
CA ASP A 30 6.99 -20.78 -1.39
C ASP A 30 7.65 -21.99 -2.04
N ASN A 31 7.09 -22.53 -3.12
CA ASN A 31 7.68 -23.62 -3.86
C ASN A 31 8.62 -23.09 -4.96
N PRO A 32 9.82 -23.67 -5.11
CA PRO A 32 10.72 -23.29 -6.18
C PRO A 32 10.17 -23.74 -7.55
N LEU A 33 10.20 -22.84 -8.51
CA LEU A 33 9.80 -23.07 -9.91
C LEU A 33 11.02 -23.15 -10.83
N THR A 34 11.01 -24.08 -11.75
CA THR A 34 12.04 -24.17 -12.80
C THR A 34 11.89 -23.06 -13.84
N VAL A 35 10.67 -22.60 -14.06
CA VAL A 35 10.30 -21.47 -14.92
C VAL A 35 9.20 -20.70 -14.23
N ALA A 36 9.33 -19.39 -14.16
CA ALA A 36 8.29 -18.49 -13.65
C ALA A 36 7.28 -18.16 -14.75
N ASP A 37 6.01 -18.24 -14.43
CA ASP A 37 4.89 -17.83 -15.28
C ASP A 37 4.46 -16.39 -14.99
N ASN A 38 4.70 -15.91 -13.78
CA ASN A 38 4.31 -14.59 -13.30
C ASN A 38 5.54 -13.79 -12.84
N GLU A 39 5.49 -12.46 -13.01
CA GLU A 39 6.62 -11.59 -12.65
C GLU A 39 6.95 -11.65 -11.16
N TYR A 40 5.94 -11.65 -10.29
CA TYR A 40 6.14 -11.72 -8.84
C TYR A 40 6.89 -12.98 -8.40
N GLU A 41 6.77 -14.09 -9.12
CA GLU A 41 7.48 -15.34 -8.81
C GLU A 41 8.99 -15.17 -8.94
N ILE A 42 9.44 -14.30 -9.86
CA ILE A 42 10.85 -13.94 -9.98
C ILE A 42 11.30 -13.13 -8.78
N CYS A 43 10.49 -12.17 -8.35
CA CYS A 43 10.79 -11.31 -7.20
C CYS A 43 10.84 -12.12 -5.89
N PHE A 44 9.96 -13.09 -5.74
CA PHE A 44 9.92 -13.97 -4.56
C PHE A 44 11.15 -14.87 -4.41
N ARG A 45 11.99 -15.01 -5.41
CA ARG A 45 13.29 -15.67 -5.23
C ARG A 45 14.18 -14.98 -4.20
N CYS A 46 13.96 -13.71 -3.96
CA CYS A 46 14.69 -12.91 -2.97
C CYS A 46 13.78 -12.37 -1.86
N HIS A 47 12.50 -12.16 -2.15
CA HIS A 47 11.51 -11.54 -1.24
C HIS A 47 10.53 -12.55 -0.63
N ALA A 48 10.92 -13.82 -0.49
CA ALA A 48 10.19 -14.89 0.17
C ALA A 48 11.08 -15.64 1.16
N THR A 49 10.54 -16.62 1.89
CA THR A 49 11.27 -17.42 2.88
C THR A 49 12.46 -18.14 2.27
N PHE A 50 12.33 -18.59 1.05
CA PHE A 50 13.39 -19.28 0.30
C PHE A 50 14.52 -18.35 -0.15
N GLY A 51 14.31 -17.05 -0.06
CA GLY A 51 15.29 -16.03 -0.45
C GLY A 51 16.32 -15.77 0.66
N ALA A 52 17.53 -15.40 0.25
CA ALA A 52 18.62 -15.08 1.16
C ALA A 52 18.35 -13.86 2.08
N LEU A 53 17.29 -13.11 1.85
CA LEU A 53 17.01 -11.86 2.54
C LEU A 53 16.35 -12.04 3.92
N THR A 54 15.88 -13.22 4.26
CA THR A 54 15.31 -13.52 5.59
C THR A 54 16.33 -13.44 6.75
N THR A 55 17.61 -13.35 6.41
CA THR A 55 18.72 -13.27 7.39
C THR A 55 19.47 -11.93 7.33
N VAL A 56 19.02 -10.97 6.53
CA VAL A 56 19.74 -9.70 6.40
C VAL A 56 19.45 -8.81 7.60
N ALA A 57 20.50 -8.52 8.35
CA ALA A 57 20.46 -7.64 9.52
C ALA A 57 20.40 -6.16 9.10
N PHE A 58 19.39 -5.76 8.31
CA PHE A 58 19.11 -4.35 8.12
C PHE A 58 17.69 -4.03 8.57
N THR A 59 17.51 -2.86 9.14
CA THR A 59 16.18 -2.39 9.48
C THR A 59 15.49 -1.96 8.19
N PRO A 60 14.42 -2.62 7.77
CA PRO A 60 13.70 -2.21 6.58
C PRO A 60 13.13 -0.81 6.77
N ILE A 61 12.95 -0.10 5.67
CA ILE A 61 12.33 1.24 5.66
C ILE A 61 10.88 1.17 6.16
N ARG A 62 10.24 0.00 5.99
CA ARG A 62 8.87 -0.24 6.44
C ARG A 62 8.81 -0.26 7.97
N ARG A 63 7.97 0.59 8.53
CA ARG A 63 7.83 0.83 9.97
C ARG A 63 6.42 0.57 10.47
N HIS A 64 5.73 -0.32 9.80
CA HIS A 64 4.34 -0.62 10.07
C HIS A 64 4.15 -1.43 11.36
N SER A 65 2.97 -1.35 11.95
CA SER A 65 2.64 -2.01 13.21
C SER A 65 2.69 -3.53 13.14
N SER A 66 2.48 -4.08 11.95
CA SER A 66 2.56 -5.51 11.66
C SER A 66 3.55 -5.73 10.51
N PRO A 67 4.87 -5.56 10.73
CA PRO A 67 5.85 -5.73 9.67
C PRO A 67 5.99 -7.21 9.32
N ASP A 68 5.86 -7.53 8.05
CA ASP A 68 6.26 -8.82 7.52
C ASP A 68 7.45 -8.62 6.57
N TYR A 69 8.57 -9.23 6.91
CA TYR A 69 9.79 -9.16 6.10
C TYR A 69 9.78 -10.14 4.94
N ASN A 70 8.85 -11.08 4.95
CA ASN A 70 8.59 -11.98 3.85
C ASN A 70 7.45 -11.40 3.00
N THR A 71 7.82 -10.53 2.05
CA THR A 71 6.86 -9.80 1.20
C THR A 71 5.86 -10.72 0.49
N ARG A 72 6.24 -11.96 0.20
CA ARG A 72 5.32 -12.96 -0.37
C ARG A 72 4.08 -13.17 0.49
N LEU A 73 4.23 -13.18 1.81
CA LEU A 73 3.11 -13.40 2.74
C LEU A 73 2.08 -12.27 2.69
N GLU A 74 2.51 -11.06 2.37
CA GLU A 74 1.62 -9.90 2.24
C GLU A 74 0.71 -9.99 1.01
N PHE A 75 1.12 -10.76 0.00
CA PHE A 75 0.36 -10.97 -1.24
C PHE A 75 -0.39 -12.30 -1.30
N GLN A 76 -0.43 -13.06 -0.20
CA GLN A 76 -1.22 -14.31 -0.14
C GLN A 76 -2.72 -14.02 -0.13
N ALA A 77 -3.51 -14.96 -0.65
CA ALA A 77 -4.96 -14.87 -0.63
C ALA A 77 -5.56 -14.82 0.80
N THR A 78 -4.78 -15.23 1.80
CA THR A 78 -5.13 -15.18 3.23
C THR A 78 -4.83 -13.85 3.89
N ALA A 79 -4.06 -12.97 3.25
CA ALA A 79 -3.85 -11.61 3.74
C ALA A 79 -5.18 -10.84 3.74
N VAL A 80 -5.39 -9.99 4.73
CA VAL A 80 -6.65 -9.26 4.91
C VAL A 80 -6.88 -8.26 3.78
N SER A 81 -5.83 -7.62 3.34
CA SER A 81 -5.85 -6.72 2.19
C SER A 81 -4.48 -6.67 1.52
N TYR A 82 -4.46 -6.46 0.21
CA TYR A 82 -3.23 -6.37 -0.58
C TYR A 82 -3.47 -5.62 -1.90
N HIS A 83 -2.41 -5.06 -2.46
CA HIS A 83 -2.44 -4.68 -3.86
C HIS A 83 -2.49 -5.92 -4.77
N PRO A 84 -3.23 -5.87 -5.88
CA PRO A 84 -3.56 -7.06 -6.69
C PRO A 84 -2.39 -7.53 -7.57
N VAL A 85 -1.32 -8.02 -6.96
CA VAL A 85 -0.15 -8.55 -7.65
C VAL A 85 -0.37 -10.02 -8.04
N ALA A 86 -0.62 -10.88 -7.05
CA ALA A 86 -0.82 -12.31 -7.28
C ALA A 86 -2.30 -12.66 -7.52
N PHE A 87 -3.21 -12.03 -6.80
CA PHE A 87 -4.64 -12.24 -6.86
C PHE A 87 -5.37 -10.95 -7.19
N ALA A 88 -6.65 -11.02 -7.56
CA ALA A 88 -7.52 -9.85 -7.64
C ALA A 88 -7.66 -9.18 -6.27
N GLY A 89 -7.86 -7.87 -6.24
CA GLY A 89 -8.04 -7.14 -4.99
C GLY A 89 -9.25 -7.63 -4.20
N GLN A 90 -9.13 -7.65 -2.89
CA GLN A 90 -10.20 -8.13 -1.99
C GLN A 90 -11.30 -7.09 -1.72
N SER A 91 -11.01 -5.81 -1.97
CA SER A 91 -12.01 -4.76 -1.82
C SER A 91 -12.97 -4.75 -3.00
N ASP A 92 -14.27 -4.78 -2.73
CA ASP A 92 -15.31 -4.70 -3.77
C ASP A 92 -15.36 -3.30 -4.39
N ASP A 93 -14.90 -2.29 -3.67
CA ASP A 93 -14.94 -0.90 -4.08
C ASP A 93 -13.67 -0.14 -3.64
N VAL A 94 -13.05 0.54 -4.60
CA VAL A 94 -11.93 1.46 -4.39
C VAL A 94 -12.23 2.76 -5.13
N PRO A 95 -12.98 3.70 -4.52
CA PRO A 95 -13.50 4.90 -5.21
C PRO A 95 -12.42 5.83 -5.80
N SER A 96 -11.19 5.71 -5.32
CA SER A 96 -10.05 6.47 -5.87
C SER A 96 -9.38 5.79 -7.05
N LEU A 97 -9.71 4.54 -7.37
CA LEU A 97 -9.05 3.83 -8.47
C LEU A 97 -9.37 4.47 -9.82
N ARG A 98 -8.36 4.68 -10.63
CA ARG A 98 -8.50 5.32 -11.93
C ARG A 98 -9.02 4.32 -12.97
N ALA A 99 -10.27 4.51 -13.40
CA ALA A 99 -10.91 3.63 -14.38
C ALA A 99 -10.27 3.70 -15.78
N ASP A 100 -9.58 4.80 -16.10
CA ASP A 100 -8.82 4.93 -17.36
C ASP A 100 -7.59 4.02 -17.41
N ILE A 101 -7.06 3.64 -16.25
CA ILE A 101 -5.92 2.72 -16.12
C ILE A 101 -6.41 1.30 -15.81
N PHE A 102 -7.43 1.19 -14.99
CA PHE A 102 -7.97 -0.09 -14.50
C PHE A 102 -9.43 -0.29 -14.91
N PRO A 103 -9.69 -0.62 -16.19
CA PRO A 103 -11.05 -0.76 -16.69
C PRO A 103 -11.81 -1.92 -16.06
N GLN A 104 -11.12 -2.88 -15.45
CA GLN A 104 -11.72 -4.00 -14.72
C GLN A 104 -11.82 -3.72 -13.20
N GLY A 105 -11.54 -2.49 -12.78
CA GLY A 105 -11.58 -2.09 -11.38
C GLY A 105 -10.61 -2.93 -10.52
N THR A 106 -11.08 -3.37 -9.38
CA THR A 106 -10.31 -4.16 -8.40
C THR A 106 -9.92 -5.57 -8.88
N ASN A 107 -10.48 -6.04 -10.00
CA ASN A 107 -10.07 -7.29 -10.65
C ASN A 107 -8.80 -7.12 -11.50
N SER A 108 -8.39 -5.90 -11.81
CA SER A 108 -7.16 -5.63 -12.54
C SER A 108 -5.95 -5.98 -11.68
N LYS A 109 -4.97 -6.63 -12.27
CA LYS A 109 -3.70 -6.94 -11.60
C LYS A 109 -2.61 -5.95 -12.00
N ILE A 110 -1.58 -5.87 -11.15
CA ILE A 110 -0.40 -5.03 -11.37
C ILE A 110 0.88 -5.86 -11.27
N TYR A 111 1.96 -5.31 -11.79
CA TYR A 111 3.30 -5.84 -11.63
C TYR A 111 3.99 -5.26 -10.39
N CYS A 112 4.94 -5.98 -9.81
CA CYS A 112 5.88 -5.42 -8.84
C CYS A 112 6.61 -4.21 -9.45
N THR A 113 6.94 -4.30 -10.73
CA THR A 113 7.64 -3.26 -11.49
C THR A 113 6.77 -2.05 -11.87
N ASP A 114 5.47 -2.07 -11.63
CA ASP A 114 4.65 -0.85 -11.75
C ASP A 114 4.99 0.18 -10.64
N CYS A 115 5.51 -0.31 -9.51
CA CYS A 115 6.01 0.51 -8.42
C CYS A 115 7.53 0.51 -8.35
N HIS A 116 8.18 -0.66 -8.49
CA HIS A 116 9.62 -0.85 -8.35
C HIS A 116 10.30 -0.88 -9.72
N SER A 117 10.57 0.28 -10.26
CA SER A 117 11.25 0.42 -11.55
C SER A 117 12.13 1.67 -11.58
N ASP A 118 12.84 1.81 -12.69
CA ASP A 118 13.59 3.01 -13.05
C ASP A 118 12.69 4.26 -13.07
N ASP A 119 13.13 5.34 -12.47
CA ASP A 119 12.44 6.63 -12.39
C ASP A 119 12.53 7.45 -13.70
N GLY A 120 13.48 7.14 -14.55
CA GLY A 120 13.60 7.74 -15.89
C GLY A 120 12.55 7.26 -16.88
N GLY A 121 11.80 6.21 -16.57
CA GLY A 121 10.75 5.65 -17.42
C GLY A 121 11.23 4.97 -18.70
N VAL A 122 12.53 4.73 -18.83
CA VAL A 122 13.17 4.16 -20.01
C VAL A 122 13.20 2.64 -19.94
N SER A 123 13.31 2.10 -18.74
CA SER A 123 13.46 0.68 -18.48
C SER A 123 12.36 0.18 -17.56
N ARG A 124 11.77 -0.95 -17.89
CA ARG A 124 10.90 -1.67 -16.95
C ARG A 124 11.76 -2.62 -16.13
N GLY A 125 11.77 -2.44 -14.82
CA GLY A 125 12.50 -3.28 -13.89
C GLY A 125 13.31 -2.49 -12.87
N PRO A 126 13.75 -3.14 -11.79
CA PRO A 126 14.41 -2.48 -10.65
C PRO A 126 15.89 -2.21 -10.97
N HIS A 127 16.17 -1.34 -11.94
CA HIS A 127 17.52 -1.07 -12.39
C HIS A 127 18.21 0.08 -11.66
N GLY A 128 17.49 1.03 -11.14
CA GLY A 128 18.02 2.18 -10.43
C GLY A 128 17.01 3.30 -10.41
N SER A 129 16.92 3.98 -9.29
CA SER A 129 16.02 5.11 -9.08
C SER A 129 16.61 6.00 -8.00
N GLU A 130 16.38 7.29 -8.10
CA GLU A 130 16.64 8.23 -7.00
C GLU A 130 15.66 8.07 -5.83
N PHE A 131 14.54 7.39 -6.04
CA PHE A 131 13.52 7.13 -5.01
C PHE A 131 13.73 5.77 -4.37
N ALA A 132 14.21 5.75 -3.13
CA ALA A 132 14.36 4.51 -2.36
C ALA A 132 12.96 3.94 -1.97
N PRO A 133 12.80 2.61 -1.97
CA PRO A 133 13.71 1.52 -2.37
C PRO A 133 13.52 1.10 -3.85
N ILE A 134 14.10 1.83 -4.77
CA ILE A 134 13.95 1.63 -6.23
C ILE A 134 12.48 1.82 -6.65
N LEU A 135 11.93 2.99 -6.34
CA LEU A 135 10.55 3.33 -6.72
C LEU A 135 10.54 4.14 -8.01
N ARG A 136 9.55 3.89 -8.84
CA ARG A 136 9.34 4.60 -10.09
C ARG A 136 9.09 6.10 -9.92
N ASN A 137 8.45 6.47 -8.81
CA ASN A 137 8.12 7.84 -8.49
C ASN A 137 8.25 8.07 -6.98
N LYS A 138 8.24 9.33 -6.61
CA LYS A 138 8.35 9.75 -5.22
C LYS A 138 7.20 9.19 -4.37
N TYR A 139 7.57 8.66 -3.22
CA TYR A 139 6.69 8.20 -2.16
C TYR A 139 7.24 8.68 -0.82
N GLU A 140 6.73 9.80 -0.32
CA GLU A 140 7.18 10.37 0.94
C GLU A 140 6.64 9.55 2.12
N ILE A 141 7.54 9.07 2.94
CA ILE A 141 7.22 8.25 4.13
C ILE A 141 7.60 8.94 5.44
N ARG A 142 8.29 10.08 5.38
CA ARG A 142 8.74 10.79 6.59
C ARG A 142 7.61 11.65 7.13
N ASP A 143 7.50 11.67 8.44
CA ASP A 143 6.64 12.60 9.15
C ASP A 143 7.34 13.97 9.27
N ILE A 144 7.26 14.76 8.23
CA ILE A 144 7.98 16.03 8.12
C ILE A 144 7.07 17.26 8.23
N ASN A 145 5.79 17.06 8.50
CA ASN A 145 4.79 18.12 8.60
C ASN A 145 4.90 19.19 7.48
N LEU A 146 5.23 18.73 6.27
CA LEU A 146 5.36 19.60 5.11
C LEU A 146 3.99 20.01 4.58
N ALA A 147 3.96 21.14 3.90
CA ALA A 147 2.80 21.50 3.08
C ALA A 147 2.49 20.35 2.12
N TYR A 148 1.20 20.05 1.99
CA TYR A 148 0.76 19.02 1.06
C TYR A 148 1.22 19.37 -0.36
N ASP A 149 1.89 18.41 -0.98
CA ASP A 149 2.31 18.48 -2.37
C ASP A 149 2.08 17.11 -3.00
N ARG A 150 1.29 17.06 -4.06
CA ARG A 150 0.96 15.84 -4.81
C ARG A 150 2.19 15.11 -5.31
N SER A 151 3.25 15.85 -5.65
CA SER A 151 4.50 15.24 -6.11
C SER A 151 5.14 14.31 -5.08
N ASN A 152 4.88 14.53 -3.79
CA ASN A 152 5.36 13.67 -2.72
C ASN A 152 4.71 12.27 -2.74
N PHE A 153 3.58 12.12 -3.41
CA PHE A 153 2.78 10.90 -3.48
C PHE A 153 2.51 10.45 -4.91
N GLN A 154 3.35 10.86 -5.84
CA GLN A 154 3.17 10.57 -7.26
C GLN A 154 3.08 9.08 -7.53
N LEU A 155 3.78 8.25 -6.77
CA LEU A 155 3.70 6.78 -6.88
C LEU A 155 2.25 6.31 -6.73
N CYS A 156 1.54 6.78 -5.72
CA CYS A 156 0.13 6.42 -5.48
C CYS A 156 -0.78 7.00 -6.57
N TYR A 157 -0.54 8.24 -6.96
CA TYR A 157 -1.38 8.96 -7.92
C TYR A 157 -1.22 8.51 -9.38
N ASN A 158 -0.26 7.65 -9.66
CA ASN A 158 -0.24 6.96 -10.95
C ASN A 158 -1.49 6.09 -11.15
N CYS A 159 -2.01 5.52 -10.07
CA CYS A 159 -3.12 4.57 -10.09
C CYS A 159 -4.38 5.10 -9.39
N HIS A 160 -4.22 5.97 -8.42
CA HIS A 160 -5.32 6.55 -7.64
C HIS A 160 -5.61 7.99 -8.06
N SER A 161 -6.88 8.35 -8.10
CA SER A 161 -7.33 9.72 -8.40
C SER A 161 -7.07 10.64 -7.22
N TYR A 162 -6.15 11.59 -7.38
CA TYR A 162 -5.92 12.62 -6.38
C TYR A 162 -7.19 13.44 -6.10
N SER A 163 -8.01 13.72 -7.09
CA SER A 163 -9.24 14.48 -6.91
C SER A 163 -10.25 13.75 -6.02
N SER A 164 -10.35 12.42 -6.13
CA SER A 164 -11.19 11.61 -5.24
C SER A 164 -10.65 11.62 -3.81
N ILE A 165 -9.34 11.52 -3.64
CA ILE A 165 -8.69 11.50 -2.32
C ILE A 165 -8.79 12.89 -1.67
N GLU A 166 -8.41 13.94 -2.37
CA GLU A 166 -8.39 15.31 -1.87
C GLU A 166 -9.78 15.88 -1.58
N ALA A 167 -10.81 15.43 -2.29
CA ALA A 167 -12.20 15.81 -2.06
C ALA A 167 -12.92 14.89 -1.07
N ASN A 168 -12.21 14.00 -0.36
CA ASN A 168 -12.79 12.99 0.52
C ASN A 168 -13.80 12.05 -0.17
N GLY A 169 -13.65 11.85 -1.46
CA GLY A 169 -14.47 10.92 -2.23
C GLY A 169 -14.29 9.46 -1.84
N SER A 170 -13.12 9.12 -1.27
CA SER A 170 -12.74 7.76 -0.91
C SER A 170 -12.69 7.49 0.60
N PHE A 171 -12.71 8.53 1.42
CA PHE A 171 -12.69 8.43 2.88
C PHE A 171 -13.20 9.73 3.49
N ARG A 172 -14.25 9.66 4.29
CA ARG A 172 -14.88 10.81 4.95
C ARG A 172 -15.03 10.55 6.43
N GLN A 173 -14.83 11.59 7.23
CA GLN A 173 -15.35 11.60 8.59
C GLN A 173 -16.85 11.90 8.52
N LYS A 174 -17.68 11.12 9.24
CA LYS A 174 -19.10 11.44 9.38
C LYS A 174 -19.26 12.82 10.04
N PRO A 175 -20.23 13.64 9.59
CA PRO A 175 -20.39 14.97 10.11
C PRO A 175 -20.64 14.90 11.62
N TYR A 176 -19.68 15.35 12.36
CA TYR A 176 -19.86 15.86 13.69
C TYR A 176 -20.51 17.24 13.59
N PRO A 177 -21.15 17.73 14.66
CA PRO A 177 -21.87 19.00 14.61
C PRO A 177 -21.01 20.06 13.96
N LEU A 178 -21.63 20.86 13.11
CA LEU A 178 -21.11 21.88 12.19
C LEU A 178 -20.08 22.89 12.74
N SER A 179 -19.63 22.73 13.98
CA SER A 179 -18.65 23.59 14.65
C SER A 179 -17.19 23.19 14.39
N TRP A 180 -16.96 22.00 13.85
CA TRP A 180 -15.64 21.58 13.38
C TRP A 180 -15.66 21.71 11.86
N ASN A 181 -15.41 22.93 11.44
CA ASN A 181 -15.43 23.33 10.03
C ASN A 181 -14.84 22.26 9.14
N ASN A 182 -15.57 21.96 8.11
CA ASN A 182 -15.29 21.32 6.81
C ASN A 182 -13.92 20.69 6.52
N ASP A 183 -12.93 20.82 7.39
CA ASP A 183 -11.53 20.58 7.16
C ASP A 183 -10.98 19.37 7.94
N GLY A 184 -11.76 18.78 8.83
CA GLY A 184 -11.23 17.95 9.92
C GLY A 184 -11.31 16.46 9.72
N GLY A 185 -11.78 15.93 8.60
CA GLY A 185 -11.93 14.48 8.48
C GLY A 185 -11.64 13.90 7.12
N GLY A 186 -11.39 12.60 7.09
CA GLY A 186 -11.07 11.89 5.86
C GLY A 186 -9.66 12.22 5.31
N HIS A 187 -9.42 11.86 4.08
CA HIS A 187 -8.12 12.08 3.44
C HIS A 187 -7.73 13.55 3.36
N SER A 188 -8.67 14.43 2.99
CA SER A 188 -8.40 15.86 2.90
C SER A 188 -7.90 16.44 4.22
N GLY A 189 -8.58 16.11 5.33
CA GLY A 189 -8.18 16.57 6.65
C GLY A 189 -6.79 16.10 7.06
N HIS A 190 -6.48 14.83 6.82
CA HIS A 190 -5.19 14.25 7.20
C HIS A 190 -4.04 14.67 6.29
N LEU A 191 -4.30 14.97 5.03
CA LEU A 191 -3.26 15.31 4.05
C LEU A 191 -3.05 16.81 3.90
N GLN A 192 -4.13 17.61 3.88
CA GLN A 192 -4.08 18.99 3.40
C GLN A 192 -4.25 20.02 4.50
N THR A 193 -5.02 19.71 5.54
CA THR A 193 -5.46 20.69 6.52
C THR A 193 -4.85 20.44 7.90
N GLY A 194 -4.85 21.48 8.72
CA GLY A 194 -4.36 21.39 10.10
C GLY A 194 -2.84 21.49 10.24
N SER A 195 -2.42 21.36 11.50
CA SER A 195 -1.00 21.42 11.90
C SER A 195 -0.28 20.07 11.73
N TYR A 196 -1.02 19.01 11.42
CA TYR A 196 -0.54 17.63 11.48
C TYR A 196 -0.89 16.91 10.18
N ARG A 197 -0.02 17.09 9.19
CA ARG A 197 -0.20 16.48 7.88
C ARG A 197 0.44 15.10 7.84
N ALA A 198 -0.39 14.08 7.65
CA ALA A 198 0.07 12.70 7.52
C ALA A 198 0.50 12.38 6.09
N THR A 199 1.42 11.47 5.94
CA THR A 199 1.73 10.83 4.66
C THR A 199 0.82 9.63 4.42
N CYS A 200 0.72 9.16 3.18
CA CYS A 200 -0.05 7.96 2.87
C CYS A 200 0.47 6.75 3.68
N SER A 201 1.79 6.65 3.84
CA SER A 201 2.44 5.58 4.61
C SER A 201 2.16 5.62 6.11
N ALA A 202 1.70 6.76 6.65
CA ALA A 202 1.31 6.80 8.06
C ALA A 202 0.18 5.82 8.39
N CYS A 203 -0.70 5.56 7.40
CA CYS A 203 -1.85 4.70 7.56
C CYS A 203 -1.81 3.44 6.68
N HIS A 204 -1.20 3.51 5.48
CA HIS A 204 -1.31 2.45 4.48
C HIS A 204 0.02 1.74 4.24
N ASP A 205 -0.03 0.41 4.24
CA ASP A 205 1.04 -0.45 3.75
C ASP A 205 0.82 -0.74 2.26
N PRO A 206 1.73 -0.36 1.36
CA PRO A 206 1.51 -0.49 -0.07
C PRO A 206 1.60 -1.91 -0.61
N HIS A 207 2.04 -2.89 0.17
CA HIS A 207 2.08 -4.28 -0.28
C HIS A 207 0.81 -5.02 0.10
N GLY A 208 0.63 -5.27 1.38
CA GLY A 208 -0.50 -5.99 1.93
C GLY A 208 -0.36 -6.18 3.43
N VAL A 209 -1.43 -6.57 4.07
CA VAL A 209 -1.49 -6.70 5.53
C VAL A 209 -2.10 -8.03 5.90
N ASN A 210 -1.36 -8.79 6.70
CA ASN A 210 -1.86 -10.03 7.31
C ASN A 210 -2.65 -9.71 8.59
N ASP A 211 -3.53 -10.62 8.97
CA ASP A 211 -4.22 -10.55 10.26
C ASP A 211 -3.21 -10.77 11.40
N ASP A 212 -3.13 -9.82 12.30
CA ASP A 212 -2.31 -9.89 13.51
C ASP A 212 -3.15 -10.02 14.80
N GLY A 213 -4.45 -10.25 14.63
CA GLY A 213 -5.42 -10.36 15.72
C GLY A 213 -5.84 -9.02 16.34
N GLN A 214 -5.40 -7.89 15.80
CA GLN A 214 -5.72 -6.55 16.31
C GLN A 214 -6.11 -5.58 15.19
N GLY A 215 -7.39 -5.22 15.15
CA GLY A 215 -7.93 -4.34 14.12
C GLY A 215 -8.37 -5.10 12.87
N SER A 216 -8.87 -4.39 11.91
CA SER A 216 -9.48 -4.97 10.70
C SER A 216 -8.54 -5.09 9.53
N HIS A 217 -7.48 -4.32 9.49
CA HIS A 217 -6.45 -4.30 8.43
C HIS A 217 -6.98 -4.23 6.98
N THR A 218 -8.25 -3.92 6.80
CA THR A 218 -8.83 -3.74 5.47
C THR A 218 -8.28 -2.48 4.82
N ARG A 219 -8.36 -2.38 3.49
CA ARG A 219 -7.92 -1.20 2.73
C ARG A 219 -6.44 -0.86 2.92
N LEU A 220 -5.61 -1.86 3.16
CA LEU A 220 -4.17 -1.73 3.41
C LEU A 220 -3.83 -0.90 4.66
N ILE A 221 -4.73 -0.85 5.65
CA ILE A 221 -4.45 -0.08 6.85
C ILE A 221 -3.54 -0.86 7.78
N ASN A 222 -2.32 -0.35 7.90
CA ASN A 222 -1.26 -0.82 8.77
C ASN A 222 -0.39 0.38 9.15
N PHE A 223 -0.57 0.89 10.33
CA PHE A 223 -0.01 2.18 10.73
C PHE A 223 1.51 2.17 10.90
N ASP A 224 2.17 3.24 10.45
CA ASP A 224 3.58 3.49 10.76
C ASP A 224 3.73 3.85 12.26
N ILE A 225 4.36 2.96 13.02
CA ILE A 225 4.53 3.10 14.47
C ILE A 225 5.53 4.19 14.89
N GLN A 226 6.23 4.81 13.96
CA GLN A 226 7.06 5.98 14.22
C GLN A 226 6.25 7.29 14.15
N ILE A 227 5.10 7.25 13.51
CA ILE A 227 4.18 8.39 13.35
C ILE A 227 2.96 8.21 14.25
N VAL A 228 2.41 6.99 14.28
CA VAL A 228 1.15 6.66 14.93
C VAL A 228 1.42 5.71 16.10
N SER A 229 0.93 6.03 17.27
CA SER A 229 1.13 5.22 18.46
C SER A 229 -0.16 4.60 18.99
N ALA A 230 0.00 3.53 19.76
CA ALA A 230 -1.11 2.86 20.43
C ALA A 230 -1.78 3.76 21.48
N LEU A 231 -3.08 3.62 21.67
CA LEU A 231 -3.80 4.22 22.78
C LEU A 231 -3.67 3.32 24.04
N THR A 232 -2.50 3.33 24.64
CA THR A 232 -2.16 2.47 25.78
C THR A 232 -3.03 2.70 27.01
N ALA A 233 -3.51 3.92 27.23
CA ALA A 233 -4.45 4.24 28.30
C ALA A 233 -5.77 3.47 28.21
N SER A 234 -6.12 2.94 27.03
CA SER A 234 -7.30 2.09 26.81
C SER A 234 -6.95 0.59 26.67
N GLY A 235 -5.70 0.21 26.99
CA GLY A 235 -5.27 -1.19 26.99
C GLY A 235 -4.81 -1.74 25.64
N TYR A 236 -4.64 -0.88 24.64
CA TYR A 236 -4.19 -1.30 23.31
C TYR A 236 -2.66 -1.27 23.20
N SER A 237 -2.09 -2.30 22.58
CA SER A 237 -0.65 -2.42 22.35
C SER A 237 -0.19 -1.88 20.98
N LYS A 238 -1.14 -1.69 20.05
CA LYS A 238 -0.90 -1.20 18.69
C LYS A 238 -1.95 -0.18 18.29
N PRO A 239 -1.65 0.74 17.35
CA PRO A 239 -2.67 1.56 16.71
C PRO A 239 -3.60 0.65 15.88
N MET A 240 -4.91 0.90 15.90
CA MET A 240 -5.89 0.03 15.27
C MET A 240 -6.87 0.82 14.42
N PHE A 241 -7.27 0.21 13.31
CA PHE A 241 -8.46 0.54 12.56
C PHE A 241 -9.48 -0.58 12.74
N ASN A 242 -10.70 -0.24 13.07
CA ASN A 242 -11.81 -1.18 13.17
C ASN A 242 -12.84 -0.84 12.12
N GLN A 243 -12.99 -1.71 11.15
CA GLN A 243 -14.05 -1.60 10.17
C GLN A 243 -15.39 -1.93 10.83
N GLY A 244 -16.38 -1.06 10.61
CA GLY A 244 -17.76 -1.32 10.97
C GLY A 244 -18.51 -2.04 9.86
N THR A 245 -19.54 -1.42 9.33
CA THR A 245 -20.18 -1.87 8.09
C THR A 245 -19.26 -1.63 6.88
N GLN A 246 -19.62 -2.12 5.72
CA GLN A 246 -18.82 -2.05 4.49
C GLN A 246 -18.19 -0.67 4.20
N TYR A 247 -18.86 0.42 4.58
CA TYR A 247 -18.43 1.80 4.31
C TYR A 247 -18.19 2.61 5.57
N SER A 248 -17.87 1.96 6.67
CA SER A 248 -17.62 2.67 7.92
C SER A 248 -16.47 2.05 8.72
N GLY A 249 -15.89 2.85 9.59
CA GLY A 249 -14.85 2.39 10.50
C GLY A 249 -14.46 3.46 11.50
N ASN A 250 -13.59 3.09 12.41
CA ASN A 250 -13.01 4.01 13.38
C ASN A 250 -11.55 3.64 13.67
N CYS A 251 -10.78 4.64 14.04
CA CYS A 251 -9.41 4.45 14.49
C CYS A 251 -9.34 4.52 16.02
N THR A 252 -8.45 3.71 16.61
CA THR A 252 -8.10 3.75 18.03
C THR A 252 -6.59 3.86 18.12
N LEU A 253 -6.11 5.08 18.31
CA LEU A 253 -4.69 5.41 18.22
C LEU A 253 -4.40 6.82 18.76
N VAL A 254 -3.14 7.19 18.83
CA VAL A 254 -2.67 8.56 19.03
C VAL A 254 -1.78 8.95 17.85
N CYS A 255 -2.07 10.08 17.23
CA CYS A 255 -1.29 10.65 16.14
C CYS A 255 -1.04 12.13 16.43
N HIS A 256 0.22 12.58 16.43
CA HIS A 256 0.61 13.97 16.75
C HIS A 256 0.00 14.53 18.04
N GLY A 257 -0.17 13.68 19.06
CA GLY A 257 -0.82 14.06 20.33
C GLY A 257 -2.35 14.06 20.31
N GLU A 258 -2.96 13.95 19.14
CA GLU A 258 -4.41 13.78 19.03
C GLU A 258 -4.82 12.34 19.27
N THR A 259 -5.82 12.17 20.12
CA THR A 259 -6.32 10.85 20.51
C THR A 259 -7.57 10.49 19.70
N HIS A 260 -7.45 9.43 18.91
CA HIS A 260 -8.59 8.80 18.24
C HIS A 260 -9.10 7.64 19.09
N ARG A 261 -10.39 7.64 19.41
CA ARG A 261 -11.02 6.59 20.22
C ARG A 261 -12.21 5.98 19.49
N SER A 262 -12.40 4.68 19.67
CA SER A 262 -13.64 4.02 19.28
C SER A 262 -14.84 4.76 19.88
N GLY A 263 -15.82 5.10 19.03
CA GLY A 263 -17.03 5.83 19.45
C GLY A 263 -16.94 7.35 19.29
N THR A 264 -15.78 7.95 19.07
CA THR A 264 -15.65 9.40 18.91
C THR A 264 -15.31 9.84 17.49
N HIS A 265 -14.62 9.01 16.72
CA HIS A 265 -14.21 9.29 15.34
C HIS A 265 -14.70 8.17 14.44
N PHE A 266 -15.86 8.35 13.83
CA PHE A 266 -16.40 7.43 12.84
C PHE A 266 -16.15 7.96 11.44
N TYR A 267 -15.71 7.07 10.58
CA TYR A 267 -15.48 7.35 9.18
C TYR A 267 -16.52 6.61 8.35
N THR A 268 -16.99 7.25 7.29
CA THR A 268 -17.85 6.62 6.29
C THR A 268 -17.18 6.72 4.94
N PHE A 269 -17.35 5.69 4.16
CA PHE A 269 -16.96 5.65 2.76
C PHE A 269 -18.21 5.91 1.90
N PRO A 270 -18.08 6.56 0.74
CA PRO A 270 -19.19 6.80 -0.16
C PRO A 270 -19.76 5.51 -0.72
#